data_8b8db719f74be990db8db73aae8302b8
#
_entry.id   8b8db719f74be990db8db73aae8302b8
#
_cell.length_a   1.000
_cell.length_b   1.000
_cell.length_c   1.000
_cell.angle_alpha   90.00
_cell.angle_beta   90.00
_cell.angle_gamma   90.00
#
_symmetry.space_group_name_H-M   'P 1'
#
loop_
_entity.id
_entity.type
_entity.pdbx_description
1 polymer ?
#
loop_
_entity_poly.entity_id
_entity_poly.type
_entity_poly.pdbx_seq_one_letter_code
_entity_poly.pdbx_strand_id
1 'polypeptide(L)'
;MGQADDYAVVPAEPRHLAALAEIERAAASLFPEQAIPALLREQTVPQALLAQGQAEGRLWVAQDEGGIAAGFALVEVLGGIALLAELDVLPALGRRGIGRRLIAAARDWAEARGHEALYLTTFADLPWNAPYYARLGFRPLEEAELHDELIRRLREEQAFGLADRVAMQLRLGPVIPAP
;
A
#
# COMPACT_ATOMS: atom_id res chain seq x y z
N MET A 1 -25.46 -3.02 9.39
CA MET A 1 -24.23 -3.82 9.66
C MET A 1 -23.80 -4.44 8.33
N GLY A 2 -23.04 -3.70 7.54
CA GLY A 2 -22.43 -4.20 6.30
C GLY A 2 -21.15 -4.93 6.65
N GLN A 3 -21.11 -6.19 6.32
CA GLN A 3 -20.13 -7.15 6.83
C GLN A 3 -18.77 -6.95 6.17
N ALA A 4 -17.71 -6.95 6.97
CA ALA A 4 -16.32 -7.06 6.51
C ALA A 4 -16.05 -8.41 5.79
N ASP A 5 -16.97 -9.34 5.88
CA ASP A 5 -16.87 -10.71 5.37
C ASP A 5 -17.18 -10.86 3.88
N ASP A 6 -17.76 -9.81 3.24
CA ASP A 6 -18.19 -9.89 1.83
C ASP A 6 -17.02 -9.80 0.82
N TYR A 7 -15.77 -9.53 1.29
CA TYR A 7 -14.59 -9.37 0.44
C TYR A 7 -13.45 -10.26 0.91
N ALA A 8 -12.96 -11.14 0.03
CA ALA A 8 -11.76 -11.93 0.29
C ALA A 8 -10.50 -11.21 -0.20
N VAL A 9 -9.43 -11.24 0.60
CA VAL A 9 -8.10 -10.82 0.13
C VAL A 9 -7.37 -12.03 -0.43
N VAL A 10 -7.00 -11.95 -1.69
CA VAL A 10 -6.34 -13.03 -2.44
C VAL A 10 -5.12 -12.49 -3.20
N PRO A 11 -4.12 -13.33 -3.53
CA PRO A 11 -3.10 -12.95 -4.48
C PRO A 11 -3.74 -12.51 -5.80
N ALA A 12 -3.22 -11.43 -6.39
CA ALA A 12 -3.76 -10.94 -7.66
C ALA A 12 -3.55 -11.95 -8.79
N GLU A 13 -4.53 -12.05 -9.67
CA GLU A 13 -4.46 -12.82 -10.92
C GLU A 13 -4.42 -11.84 -12.11
N PRO A 14 -3.97 -12.28 -13.30
CA PRO A 14 -3.92 -11.41 -14.48
C PRO A 14 -5.24 -10.70 -14.81
N ARG A 15 -6.38 -11.36 -14.55
CA ARG A 15 -7.72 -10.80 -14.77
C ARG A 15 -8.03 -9.56 -13.93
N HIS A 16 -7.38 -9.38 -12.78
CA HIS A 16 -7.60 -8.25 -11.89
C HIS A 16 -6.91 -6.97 -12.36
N LEU A 17 -5.78 -7.10 -13.09
CA LEU A 17 -4.88 -5.99 -13.37
C LEU A 17 -5.55 -4.81 -14.09
N ALA A 18 -6.50 -5.09 -14.98
CA ALA A 18 -7.19 -4.05 -15.75
C ALA A 18 -8.05 -3.11 -14.89
N ALA A 19 -8.56 -3.60 -13.76
CA ALA A 19 -9.42 -2.81 -12.88
C ALA A 19 -8.65 -1.93 -11.88
N LEU A 20 -7.36 -2.19 -11.63
CA LEU A 20 -6.61 -1.57 -10.55
C LEU A 20 -6.42 -0.07 -10.77
N ALA A 21 -6.20 0.38 -12.00
CA ALA A 21 -6.05 1.79 -12.33
C ALA A 21 -7.32 2.61 -12.00
N GLU A 22 -8.51 2.03 -12.18
CA GLU A 22 -9.77 2.69 -11.81
C GLU A 22 -9.93 2.79 -10.29
N ILE A 23 -9.54 1.75 -9.55
CA ILE A 23 -9.56 1.74 -8.09
C ILE A 23 -8.63 2.84 -7.54
N GLU A 24 -7.41 2.94 -8.09
CA GLU A 24 -6.42 3.95 -7.71
C GLU A 24 -6.94 5.37 -7.96
N ARG A 25 -7.48 5.66 -9.15
CA ARG A 25 -8.09 6.97 -9.45
C ARG A 25 -9.26 7.28 -8.52
N ALA A 26 -10.12 6.30 -8.25
CA ALA A 26 -11.23 6.48 -7.33
C ALA A 26 -10.74 6.79 -5.91
N ALA A 27 -9.71 6.09 -5.43
CA ALA A 27 -9.10 6.34 -4.12
C ALA A 27 -8.42 7.73 -4.07
N ALA A 28 -7.75 8.15 -5.15
CA ALA A 28 -7.14 9.47 -5.25
C ALA A 28 -8.16 10.61 -5.10
N SER A 29 -9.43 10.39 -5.42
CA SER A 29 -10.50 11.38 -5.25
C SER A 29 -10.77 11.77 -3.80
N LEU A 30 -10.35 10.95 -2.83
CA LEU A 30 -10.48 11.24 -1.40
C LEU A 30 -9.52 12.33 -0.90
N PHE A 31 -8.44 12.57 -1.65
CA PHE A 31 -7.44 13.53 -1.23
C PHE A 31 -7.84 14.96 -1.56
N PRO A 32 -7.56 15.93 -0.66
CA PRO A 32 -7.76 17.35 -0.96
C PRO A 32 -6.92 17.77 -2.18
N GLU A 33 -7.39 18.76 -2.93
CA GLU A 33 -6.68 19.26 -4.12
C GLU A 33 -5.26 19.74 -3.80
N GLN A 34 -5.04 20.24 -2.60
CA GLN A 34 -3.75 20.73 -2.14
C GLN A 34 -2.75 19.60 -1.84
N ALA A 35 -3.25 18.40 -1.50
CA ALA A 35 -2.39 17.27 -1.15
C ALA A 35 -1.81 16.57 -2.37
N ILE A 36 -2.60 16.40 -3.42
CA ILE A 36 -2.18 15.76 -4.67
C ILE A 36 -2.44 16.72 -5.84
N PRO A 37 -1.39 17.18 -6.55
CA PRO A 37 -1.54 17.97 -7.77
C PRO A 37 -2.47 17.29 -8.78
N ALA A 38 -3.27 18.07 -9.51
CA ALA A 38 -4.27 17.57 -10.44
C ALA A 38 -3.67 16.60 -11.48
N LEU A 39 -2.46 16.88 -11.95
CA LEU A 39 -1.76 16.02 -12.92
C LEU A 39 -1.46 14.62 -12.36
N LEU A 40 -1.17 14.52 -11.06
CA LEU A 40 -0.85 13.24 -10.42
C LEU A 40 -2.09 12.40 -10.11
N ARG A 41 -3.27 13.01 -10.01
CA ARG A 41 -4.53 12.29 -9.75
C ARG A 41 -4.93 11.32 -10.87
N GLU A 42 -4.49 11.62 -12.08
CA GLU A 42 -4.74 10.79 -13.27
C GLU A 42 -3.63 9.76 -13.52
N GLN A 43 -2.49 9.94 -12.85
CA GLN A 43 -1.40 8.96 -12.93
C GLN A 43 -1.72 7.75 -12.07
N THR A 44 -1.40 6.59 -12.60
CA THR A 44 -1.60 5.31 -11.91
C THR A 44 -0.31 4.49 -12.00
N VAL A 45 -0.20 3.50 -11.12
CA VAL A 45 0.90 2.53 -11.19
C VAL A 45 1.00 1.96 -12.61
N PRO A 46 2.18 1.99 -13.23
CA PRO A 46 2.38 1.41 -14.56
C PRO A 46 1.93 -0.06 -14.61
N GLN A 47 1.19 -0.40 -15.66
CA GLN A 47 0.69 -1.76 -15.86
C GLN A 47 1.80 -2.83 -15.80
N ALA A 48 3.00 -2.51 -16.28
CA ALA A 48 4.15 -3.40 -16.22
C ALA A 48 4.59 -3.70 -14.77
N LEU A 49 4.52 -2.70 -13.89
CA LEU A 49 4.86 -2.86 -12.47
C LEU A 49 3.81 -3.68 -11.73
N LEU A 50 2.52 -3.47 -12.03
CA LEU A 50 1.44 -4.32 -11.52
C LEU A 50 1.59 -5.76 -11.97
N ALA A 51 1.89 -5.99 -13.26
CA ALA A 51 2.10 -7.32 -13.81
C ALA A 51 3.33 -8.02 -13.20
N GLN A 52 4.41 -7.27 -12.97
CA GLN A 52 5.57 -7.79 -12.26
C GLN A 52 5.23 -8.16 -10.80
N GLY A 53 4.57 -7.27 -10.08
CA GLY A 53 4.13 -7.54 -8.70
C GLY A 53 3.22 -8.76 -8.62
N GLN A 54 2.31 -8.94 -9.57
CA GLN A 54 1.46 -10.11 -9.67
C GLN A 54 2.27 -11.39 -9.93
N ALA A 55 3.17 -11.38 -10.91
CA ALA A 55 4.00 -12.55 -11.25
C ALA A 55 4.94 -12.96 -10.10
N GLU A 56 5.40 -12.01 -9.30
CA GLU A 56 6.29 -12.24 -8.14
C GLU A 56 5.52 -12.47 -6.83
N GLY A 57 4.18 -12.50 -6.86
CA GLY A 57 3.33 -12.72 -5.68
C GLY A 57 3.40 -11.59 -4.66
N ARG A 58 3.59 -10.35 -5.11
CA ARG A 58 3.69 -9.12 -4.30
C ARG A 58 2.52 -8.15 -4.52
N LEU A 59 1.44 -8.65 -5.12
CA LEU A 59 0.21 -7.91 -5.40
C LEU A 59 -0.98 -8.71 -4.90
N TRP A 60 -1.83 -8.09 -4.10
CA TRP A 60 -3.07 -8.68 -3.57
C TRP A 60 -4.25 -7.82 -3.95
N VAL A 61 -5.39 -8.45 -4.11
CA VAL A 61 -6.67 -7.78 -4.32
C VAL A 61 -7.66 -8.21 -3.26
N ALA A 62 -8.50 -7.27 -2.85
CA ALA A 62 -9.73 -7.56 -2.15
C ALA A 62 -10.84 -7.68 -3.19
N GLN A 63 -11.47 -8.84 -3.29
CA GLN A 63 -12.52 -9.11 -4.26
C GLN A 63 -13.80 -9.60 -3.57
N ASP A 64 -14.94 -9.31 -4.19
CA ASP A 64 -16.23 -9.86 -3.78
C ASP A 64 -16.39 -11.34 -4.20
N GLU A 65 -17.53 -11.93 -3.88
CA GLU A 65 -17.86 -13.33 -4.27
C GLU A 65 -17.86 -13.54 -5.79
N GLY A 66 -18.12 -12.49 -6.58
CA GLY A 66 -18.06 -12.51 -8.04
C GLY A 66 -16.65 -12.38 -8.61
N GLY A 67 -15.65 -12.16 -7.75
CA GLY A 67 -14.25 -11.94 -8.15
C GLY A 67 -13.98 -10.51 -8.63
N ILE A 68 -14.86 -9.55 -8.34
CA ILE A 68 -14.68 -8.14 -8.71
C ILE A 68 -13.79 -7.46 -7.67
N ALA A 69 -12.68 -6.87 -8.13
CA ALA A 69 -11.73 -6.18 -7.27
C ALA A 69 -12.33 -4.89 -6.68
N ALA A 70 -12.15 -4.70 -5.38
CA ALA A 70 -12.63 -3.56 -4.60
C ALA A 70 -11.48 -2.75 -3.96
N GLY A 71 -10.29 -3.29 -3.97
CA GLY A 71 -9.06 -2.67 -3.47
C GLY A 71 -7.86 -3.54 -3.76
N PHE A 72 -6.68 -2.99 -3.62
CA PHE A 72 -5.44 -3.74 -3.82
C PHE A 72 -4.30 -3.21 -2.95
N ALA A 73 -3.27 -4.03 -2.78
CA ALA A 73 -2.00 -3.64 -2.19
C ALA A 73 -0.85 -4.17 -3.05
N LEU A 74 0.15 -3.33 -3.29
CA LEU A 74 1.39 -3.67 -3.99
C LEU A 74 2.58 -3.47 -3.06
N VAL A 75 3.45 -4.47 -2.97
CA VAL A 75 4.76 -4.35 -2.33
C VAL A 75 5.85 -4.30 -3.38
N GLU A 76 6.74 -3.32 -3.27
CA GLU A 76 8.00 -3.27 -4.01
C GLU A 76 9.16 -3.71 -3.11
N VAL A 77 10.18 -4.31 -3.70
CA VAL A 77 11.45 -4.59 -3.02
C VAL A 77 12.51 -3.66 -3.58
N LEU A 78 12.95 -2.71 -2.77
CA LEU A 78 13.91 -1.67 -3.15
C LEU A 78 15.14 -1.78 -2.26
N GLY A 79 16.31 -2.04 -2.85
CA GLY A 79 17.55 -2.16 -2.07
C GLY A 79 17.50 -3.18 -0.93
N GLY A 80 16.64 -4.20 -1.04
CA GLY A 80 16.45 -5.23 -0.01
C GLY A 80 15.36 -4.93 1.01
N ILE A 81 14.78 -3.71 1.03
CA ILE A 81 13.64 -3.39 1.91
C ILE A 81 12.30 -3.68 1.22
N ALA A 82 11.32 -4.14 2.00
CA ALA A 82 9.94 -4.32 1.55
C ALA A 82 9.17 -3.01 1.75
N LEU A 83 8.70 -2.41 0.65
CA LEU A 83 7.93 -1.16 0.65
C LEU A 83 6.49 -1.44 0.22
N LEU A 84 5.51 -1.15 1.08
CA LEU A 84 4.12 -1.07 0.67
C LEU A 84 3.97 0.18 -0.23
N ALA A 85 4.05 -0.05 -1.54
CA ALA A 85 4.11 1.03 -2.53
C ALA A 85 2.73 1.60 -2.81
N GLU A 86 1.70 0.74 -2.85
CA GLU A 86 0.31 1.15 -3.06
C GLU A 86 -0.64 0.40 -2.12
N LEU A 87 -1.66 1.10 -1.68
CA LEU A 87 -2.79 0.57 -0.92
C LEU A 87 -4.03 1.39 -1.23
N ASP A 88 -4.89 0.86 -2.05
CA ASP A 88 -6.11 1.52 -2.46
C ASP A 88 -7.34 0.67 -2.23
N VAL A 89 -8.40 1.32 -1.80
CA VAL A 89 -9.73 0.72 -1.63
C VAL A 89 -10.77 1.70 -2.20
N LEU A 90 -11.73 1.17 -2.93
CA LEU A 90 -12.84 1.98 -3.44
C LEU A 90 -13.47 2.82 -2.32
N PRO A 91 -13.64 4.14 -2.48
CA PRO A 91 -14.15 5.03 -1.43
C PRO A 91 -15.47 4.57 -0.81
N ALA A 92 -16.38 4.04 -1.62
CA ALA A 92 -17.67 3.51 -1.17
C ALA A 92 -17.55 2.32 -0.21
N LEU A 93 -16.38 1.66 -0.18
CA LEU A 93 -16.07 0.50 0.65
C LEU A 93 -15.10 0.83 1.79
N GLY A 94 -14.81 2.09 1.98
CA GLY A 94 -13.96 2.57 3.08
C GLY A 94 -14.50 2.16 4.45
N ARG A 95 -13.57 2.05 5.43
CA ARG A 95 -13.86 1.71 6.84
C ARG A 95 -14.53 0.35 7.08
N ARG A 96 -14.47 -0.57 6.11
CA ARG A 96 -14.91 -1.96 6.23
C ARG A 96 -13.77 -2.94 6.56
N GLY A 97 -12.60 -2.44 6.94
CA GLY A 97 -11.44 -3.27 7.28
C GLY A 97 -10.69 -3.88 6.08
N ILE A 98 -11.09 -3.56 4.85
CA ILE A 98 -10.44 -4.09 3.63
C ILE A 98 -8.96 -3.70 3.60
N GLY A 99 -8.63 -2.41 3.78
CA GLY A 99 -7.24 -1.94 3.79
C GLY A 99 -6.39 -2.64 4.86
N ARG A 100 -6.94 -2.85 6.06
CA ARG A 100 -6.25 -3.60 7.12
C ARG A 100 -5.91 -5.03 6.71
N ARG A 101 -6.82 -5.73 6.01
CA ARG A 101 -6.58 -7.10 5.54
C ARG A 101 -5.56 -7.16 4.41
N LEU A 102 -5.57 -6.17 3.51
CA LEU A 102 -4.56 -6.02 2.46
C LEU A 102 -3.17 -5.78 3.07
N ILE A 103 -3.06 -4.90 4.08
CA ILE A 103 -1.81 -4.69 4.81
C ILE A 103 -1.36 -5.96 5.51
N ALA A 104 -2.27 -6.73 6.10
CA ALA A 104 -1.93 -8.00 6.75
C ALA A 104 -1.33 -8.99 5.75
N ALA A 105 -1.88 -9.10 4.54
CA ALA A 105 -1.32 -9.95 3.48
C ALA A 105 0.09 -9.49 3.06
N ALA A 106 0.30 -8.19 2.90
CA ALA A 106 1.62 -7.61 2.59
C ALA A 106 2.64 -7.86 3.72
N ARG A 107 2.21 -7.71 4.97
CA ARG A 107 3.03 -7.99 6.16
C ARG A 107 3.44 -9.46 6.20
N ASP A 108 2.47 -10.38 6.08
CA ASP A 108 2.71 -11.82 6.16
C ASP A 108 3.65 -12.28 5.04
N TRP A 109 3.52 -11.68 3.85
CA TRP A 109 4.44 -11.90 2.75
C TRP A 109 5.86 -11.43 3.05
N ALA A 110 6.03 -10.23 3.60
CA ALA A 110 7.33 -9.66 3.94
C ALA A 110 8.00 -10.48 5.07
N GLU A 111 7.24 -10.87 6.09
CA GLU A 111 7.72 -11.70 7.19
C GLU A 111 8.17 -13.09 6.70
N ALA A 112 7.38 -13.76 5.85
CA ALA A 112 7.73 -15.05 5.27
C ALA A 112 9.00 -15.02 4.40
N ARG A 113 9.42 -13.84 3.92
CA ARG A 113 10.65 -13.64 3.14
C ARG A 113 11.82 -13.11 3.95
N GLY A 114 11.65 -12.99 5.28
CA GLY A 114 12.72 -12.61 6.18
C GLY A 114 13.02 -11.11 6.18
N HIS A 115 12.10 -10.27 5.70
CA HIS A 115 12.25 -8.83 5.87
C HIS A 115 12.06 -8.45 7.35
N GLU A 116 12.88 -7.55 7.85
CA GLU A 116 12.81 -7.09 9.26
C GLU A 116 11.67 -6.10 9.50
N ALA A 117 11.22 -5.43 8.46
CA ALA A 117 10.12 -4.47 8.51
C ALA A 117 9.40 -4.34 7.16
N LEU A 118 8.14 -3.93 7.23
CA LEU A 118 7.39 -3.40 6.10
C LEU A 118 7.40 -1.86 6.21
N TYR A 119 7.85 -1.19 5.15
CA TYR A 119 7.95 0.26 5.07
C TYR A 119 6.84 0.83 4.20
N LEU A 120 6.55 2.11 4.35
CA LEU A 120 5.71 2.89 3.45
C LEU A 120 6.08 4.38 3.53
N THR A 121 5.67 5.15 2.53
CA THR A 121 5.64 6.61 2.58
C THR A 121 4.19 7.08 2.49
N THR A 122 3.83 8.12 3.24
CA THR A 122 2.45 8.58 3.31
C THR A 122 2.37 10.05 3.71
N PHE A 123 1.19 10.66 3.64
CA PHE A 123 0.99 12.02 4.17
C PHE A 123 0.97 12.01 5.70
N ALA A 124 1.68 12.97 6.31
CA ALA A 124 1.80 13.06 7.77
C ALA A 124 0.47 13.39 8.45
N ASP A 125 -0.28 14.34 7.90
CA ASP A 125 -1.38 15.00 8.59
C ASP A 125 -2.79 14.55 8.18
N LEU A 126 -2.91 13.76 7.10
CA LEU A 126 -4.22 13.27 6.68
C LEU A 126 -4.69 12.12 7.58
N PRO A 127 -5.93 12.20 8.16
CA PRO A 127 -6.42 11.23 9.17
C PRO A 127 -6.46 9.78 8.71
N TRP A 128 -6.57 9.53 7.41
CA TRP A 128 -6.60 8.20 6.79
C TRP A 128 -5.23 7.75 6.25
N ASN A 129 -4.17 8.52 6.50
CA ASN A 129 -2.78 8.20 6.14
C ASN A 129 -1.94 7.89 7.39
N ALA A 130 -0.93 8.69 7.76
CA ALA A 130 -0.05 8.35 8.88
C ALA A 130 -0.80 8.02 10.19
N PRO A 131 -1.85 8.76 10.61
CA PRO A 131 -2.65 8.38 11.78
C PRO A 131 -3.36 7.02 11.65
N TYR A 132 -3.78 6.64 10.44
CA TYR A 132 -4.36 5.32 10.19
C TYR A 132 -3.31 4.22 10.31
N TYR A 133 -2.15 4.37 9.67
CA TYR A 133 -1.06 3.41 9.74
C TYR A 133 -0.51 3.27 11.17
N ALA A 134 -0.46 4.36 11.94
CA ALA A 134 -0.05 4.32 13.34
C ALA A 134 -0.95 3.40 14.18
N ARG A 135 -2.27 3.40 13.94
CA ARG A 135 -3.20 2.48 14.61
C ARG A 135 -2.98 1.01 14.23
N LEU A 136 -2.30 0.74 13.13
CA LEU A 136 -1.93 -0.60 12.68
C LEU A 136 -0.54 -1.03 13.11
N GLY A 137 0.14 -0.20 13.92
CA GLY A 137 1.44 -0.50 14.50
C GLY A 137 2.64 0.06 13.72
N PHE A 138 2.39 0.81 12.64
CA PHE A 138 3.46 1.55 11.98
C PHE A 138 3.89 2.74 12.84
N ARG A 139 5.18 3.04 12.84
CA ARG A 139 5.71 4.26 13.44
C ARG A 139 6.46 5.10 12.41
N PRO A 140 6.43 6.42 12.50
CA PRO A 140 7.27 7.25 11.66
C PRO A 140 8.76 6.99 11.95
N LEU A 141 9.58 7.18 10.91
CA LEU A 141 11.03 7.09 11.01
C LEU A 141 11.64 8.47 11.20
N GLU A 142 12.62 8.54 12.09
CA GLU A 142 13.50 9.71 12.22
C GLU A 142 14.49 9.73 11.05
N GLU A 143 15.04 10.91 10.74
CA GLU A 143 15.96 11.07 9.60
C GLU A 143 17.16 10.11 9.66
N ALA A 144 17.70 9.87 10.84
CA ALA A 144 18.83 8.96 11.06
C ALA A 144 18.49 7.47 10.87
N GLU A 145 17.20 7.13 10.78
CA GLU A 145 16.71 5.76 10.60
C GLU A 145 16.34 5.46 9.12
N LEU A 146 16.36 6.50 8.27
CA LEU A 146 15.94 6.35 6.88
C LEU A 146 16.98 5.57 6.08
N HIS A 147 16.53 4.54 5.38
CA HIS A 147 17.31 3.88 4.33
C HIS A 147 17.45 4.79 3.10
N ASP A 148 18.52 4.66 2.36
CA ASP A 148 18.78 5.44 1.14
C ASP A 148 17.61 5.39 0.15
N GLU A 149 16.95 4.23 0.05
CA GLU A 149 15.78 4.02 -0.80
C GLU A 149 14.58 4.87 -0.38
N LEU A 150 14.34 5.00 0.92
CA LEU A 150 13.27 5.84 1.46
C LEU A 150 13.59 7.33 1.29
N ILE A 151 14.85 7.72 1.48
CA ILE A 151 15.30 9.09 1.22
C ILE A 151 15.06 9.45 -0.25
N ARG A 152 15.44 8.56 -1.16
CA ARG A 152 15.22 8.76 -2.59
C ARG A 152 13.73 8.88 -2.91
N ARG A 153 12.90 7.97 -2.40
CA ARG A 153 11.45 7.98 -2.59
C ARG A 153 10.81 9.29 -2.11
N LEU A 154 11.12 9.73 -0.90
CA LEU A 154 10.60 10.99 -0.35
C LEU A 154 11.01 12.21 -1.18
N ARG A 155 12.26 12.23 -1.71
CA ARG A 155 12.73 13.30 -2.60
C ARG A 155 12.00 13.30 -3.94
N GLU A 156 11.76 12.13 -4.53
CA GLU A 156 10.98 11.97 -5.76
C GLU A 156 9.53 12.46 -5.56
N GLU A 157 8.89 12.04 -4.48
CA GLU A 157 7.53 12.48 -4.13
C GLU A 157 7.46 14.01 -3.95
N GLN A 158 8.44 14.60 -3.26
CA GLN A 158 8.54 16.04 -3.11
C GLN A 158 8.75 16.76 -4.46
N ALA A 159 9.58 16.21 -5.33
CA ALA A 159 9.81 16.77 -6.66
C ALA A 159 8.56 16.72 -7.55
N PHE A 160 7.69 15.74 -7.33
CA PHE A 160 6.37 15.66 -7.97
C PHE A 160 5.31 16.58 -7.33
N GLY A 161 5.64 17.29 -6.25
CA GLY A 161 4.75 18.22 -5.59
C GLY A 161 3.91 17.60 -4.46
N LEU A 162 4.25 16.40 -4.00
CA LEU A 162 3.64 15.80 -2.81
C LEU A 162 4.35 16.34 -1.57
N ALA A 163 3.70 17.26 -0.85
CA ALA A 163 4.23 17.82 0.38
C ALA A 163 3.88 16.96 1.61
N ASP A 164 4.51 17.25 2.74
CA ASP A 164 4.21 16.68 4.05
C ASP A 164 4.19 15.15 4.06
N ARG A 165 5.15 14.54 3.35
CA ARG A 165 5.34 13.10 3.31
C ARG A 165 6.23 12.61 4.44
N VAL A 166 5.90 11.46 4.99
CA VAL A 166 6.66 10.78 6.05
C VAL A 166 6.86 9.31 5.68
N ALA A 167 8.04 8.80 5.98
CA ALA A 167 8.29 7.36 5.92
C ALA A 167 7.90 6.72 7.26
N MET A 168 7.27 5.56 7.19
CA MET A 168 6.87 4.78 8.37
C MET A 168 7.33 3.34 8.23
N GLN A 169 7.51 2.66 9.36
CA GLN A 169 7.83 1.24 9.39
C GLN A 169 6.90 0.48 10.34
N LEU A 170 6.58 -0.75 9.95
CA LEU A 170 6.04 -1.80 10.79
C LEU A 170 7.13 -2.85 11.00
N ARG A 171 7.66 -2.98 12.22
CA ARG A 171 8.62 -4.04 12.54
C ARG A 171 7.93 -5.39 12.45
N LEU A 172 8.63 -6.33 11.82
CA LEU A 172 8.20 -7.73 11.71
C LEU A 172 8.91 -8.56 12.78
N GLY A 173 8.29 -9.63 13.21
CA GLY A 173 8.91 -10.55 14.15
C GLY A 173 10.09 -11.29 13.53
N PRO A 174 11.03 -11.82 14.33
CA PRO A 174 12.05 -12.71 13.81
C PRO A 174 11.37 -13.94 13.19
N VAL A 175 11.81 -14.32 11.98
CA VAL A 175 11.40 -15.60 11.39
C VAL A 175 11.88 -16.71 12.33
N ILE A 176 10.96 -17.32 13.07
CA ILE A 176 11.28 -18.54 13.82
C ILE A 176 11.29 -19.65 12.76
N PRO A 177 12.46 -20.24 12.43
CA PRO A 177 12.45 -21.36 11.51
C PRO A 177 11.56 -22.47 12.08
N ALA A 178 10.70 -23.00 11.25
CA ALA A 178 9.85 -24.13 11.64
C ALA A 178 10.76 -25.31 12.03
N PRO A 179 10.42 -26.06 13.10
CA PRO A 179 11.21 -27.18 13.58
C PRO A 179 11.36 -28.29 12.55
#